data_6a40a2925a77013e860c2157292497bc
#
_entry.id   6a40a2925a77013e860c2157292497bc
#
_cell.length_a   1.000
_cell.length_b   1.000
_cell.length_c   1.000
_cell.angle_alpha   90.00
_cell.angle_beta   90.00
_cell.angle_gamma   90.00
#
_symmetry.space_group_name_H-M   'P 1'
#
loop_
_entity.id
_entity.type
_entity.pdbx_description
1 polymer ?
#
loop_
_entity_poly.entity_id
_entity_poly.type
_entity_poly.pdbx_seq_one_letter_code
_entity_poly.pdbx_strand_id
1 'polypeptide(L)'
;MKRLILTPFLLVLIFGCSNQKEPTYKQILSQCKGAGSKYAEYKEIGMTQFAKNYLDLCIKTEAKKVLQAKYTKCLKKNNATYCQLTTKLD
;
A
#
# COMPACT_ATOMS: atom_id res chain seq x y z
N MET A 1 -14.23 -33.92 11.69
CA MET A 1 -13.29 -34.33 10.66
C MET A 1 -13.11 -33.28 9.60
N LYS A 2 -14.19 -32.85 8.99
CA LYS A 2 -14.09 -31.82 7.97
C LYS A 2 -13.52 -30.52 8.51
N ARG A 3 -13.79 -30.27 9.78
CA ARG A 3 -13.27 -29.04 10.41
C ARG A 3 -11.77 -29.04 10.51
N LEU A 4 -11.17 -30.19 10.69
CA LEU A 4 -9.74 -30.32 10.78
C LEU A 4 -9.07 -29.96 9.46
N ILE A 5 -9.74 -30.26 8.36
CA ILE A 5 -9.21 -29.95 7.04
C ILE A 5 -9.27 -28.44 6.79
N LEU A 6 -10.35 -27.81 7.20
CA LEU A 6 -10.54 -26.38 7.01
C LEU A 6 -9.52 -25.54 7.79
N THR A 7 -9.20 -25.99 9.00
CA THR A 7 -8.28 -25.25 9.85
C THR A 7 -6.90 -25.06 9.23
N PRO A 8 -6.24 -26.12 8.74
CA PRO A 8 -4.95 -25.96 8.08
C PRO A 8 -5.03 -25.06 6.84
N PHE A 9 -6.12 -25.15 6.13
CA PHE A 9 -6.32 -24.33 4.95
C PHE A 9 -6.35 -22.86 5.30
N LEU A 10 -7.02 -22.48 6.37
CA LEU A 10 -7.05 -21.10 6.83
C LEU A 10 -5.68 -20.60 7.23
N LEU A 11 -4.90 -21.45 7.86
CA LEU A 11 -3.54 -21.09 8.25
C LEU A 11 -2.67 -20.76 7.04
N VAL A 12 -2.83 -21.52 5.98
CA VAL A 12 -2.10 -21.26 4.74
C VAL A 12 -2.44 -19.90 4.18
N LEU A 13 -3.68 -19.51 4.21
CA LEU A 13 -4.11 -18.20 3.74
C LEU A 13 -3.48 -17.09 4.56
N ILE A 14 -3.41 -17.24 5.87
CA ILE A 14 -2.81 -16.26 6.75
C ILE A 14 -1.33 -16.11 6.43
N PHE A 15 -0.64 -17.20 6.21
CA PHE A 15 0.77 -17.14 5.84
C PHE A 15 0.98 -16.40 4.53
N GLY A 16 0.12 -16.66 3.55
CA GLY A 16 0.21 -15.97 2.28
C GLY A 16 0.13 -14.46 2.45
N CYS A 17 -0.77 -13.99 3.30
CA CYS A 17 -0.91 -12.57 3.56
C CYS A 17 0.31 -11.98 4.27
N SER A 18 0.90 -12.72 5.19
CA SER A 18 2.02 -12.21 5.98
C SER A 18 3.32 -12.09 5.20
N ASN A 19 3.39 -12.73 4.04
CA ASN A 19 4.59 -12.69 3.20
C ASN A 19 4.58 -11.57 2.17
N GLN A 20 3.53 -10.77 2.12
CA GLN A 20 3.45 -9.69 1.17
C GLN A 20 4.35 -8.54 1.57
N LYS A 21 5.03 -7.97 0.58
CA LYS A 21 5.86 -6.79 0.78
C LYS A 21 5.03 -5.52 0.68
N GLU A 22 5.53 -4.44 1.27
CA GLU A 22 4.89 -3.16 1.12
C GLU A 22 4.92 -2.74 -0.36
N PRO A 23 3.88 -2.06 -0.84
CA PRO A 23 3.85 -1.60 -2.23
C PRO A 23 4.93 -0.55 -2.50
N THR A 24 5.49 -0.59 -3.70
CA THR A 24 6.44 0.40 -4.16
C THR A 24 5.69 1.63 -4.67
N TYR A 25 6.42 2.72 -4.92
CA TYR A 25 5.83 3.92 -5.51
C TYR A 25 5.11 3.60 -6.82
N LYS A 26 5.74 2.75 -7.64
CA LYS A 26 5.17 2.34 -8.92
C LYS A 26 3.84 1.62 -8.76
N GLN A 27 3.75 0.76 -7.76
CA GLN A 27 2.51 0.04 -7.46
C GLN A 27 1.43 0.97 -6.94
N ILE A 28 1.80 1.90 -6.09
CA ILE A 28 0.87 2.92 -5.58
C ILE A 28 0.33 3.75 -6.74
N LEU A 29 1.20 4.18 -7.62
CA LEU A 29 0.81 4.97 -8.79
C LEU A 29 -0.17 4.19 -9.67
N SER A 30 0.10 2.91 -9.92
CA SER A 30 -0.78 2.06 -10.69
C SER A 30 -2.14 1.92 -10.05
N GLN A 31 -2.20 1.76 -8.73
CA GLN A 31 -3.46 1.67 -8.02
C GLN A 31 -4.26 2.96 -8.11
N CYS A 32 -3.60 4.09 -7.95
CA CYS A 32 -4.28 5.38 -7.96
C CYS A 32 -4.77 5.78 -9.35
N LYS A 33 -4.12 5.30 -10.39
CA LYS A 33 -4.49 5.57 -11.79
C LYS A 33 -5.33 4.47 -12.42
N GLY A 34 -5.44 3.32 -11.80
CA GLY A 34 -6.03 2.14 -12.41
C GLY A 34 -7.50 2.30 -12.76
N ALA A 35 -8.00 1.36 -13.56
CA ALA A 35 -9.40 1.31 -13.92
C ALA A 35 -10.25 1.20 -12.65
N GLY A 36 -11.33 1.97 -12.62
CA GLY A 36 -12.21 2.01 -11.44
C GLY A 36 -11.76 2.99 -10.37
N SER A 37 -10.60 3.62 -10.53
CA SER A 37 -10.17 4.66 -9.61
C SER A 37 -10.89 5.97 -9.87
N LYS A 38 -10.89 6.85 -8.87
CA LYS A 38 -11.48 8.19 -9.04
C LYS A 38 -10.73 9.00 -10.09
N TYR A 39 -9.43 8.79 -10.19
CA TYR A 39 -8.63 9.44 -11.22
C TYR A 39 -9.13 9.09 -12.62
N ALA A 40 -9.31 7.79 -12.88
CA ALA A 40 -9.79 7.34 -14.18
C ALA A 40 -11.20 7.85 -14.46
N GLU A 41 -12.05 7.86 -13.45
CA GLU A 41 -13.42 8.33 -13.56
C GLU A 41 -13.48 9.81 -13.95
N TYR A 42 -12.76 10.66 -13.25
CA TYR A 42 -12.72 12.09 -13.55
C TYR A 42 -12.11 12.37 -14.91
N LYS A 43 -11.08 11.62 -15.26
CA LYS A 43 -10.42 11.82 -16.54
C LYS A 43 -11.34 11.47 -17.71
N GLU A 44 -12.13 10.41 -17.54
CA GLU A 44 -13.06 9.96 -18.56
C GLU A 44 -14.14 10.99 -18.86
N ILE A 45 -14.60 11.70 -17.84
CA ILE A 45 -15.63 12.74 -18.03
C ILE A 45 -15.04 14.12 -18.32
N GLY A 46 -13.73 14.20 -18.55
CA GLY A 46 -13.09 15.45 -18.95
C GLY A 46 -12.68 16.37 -17.81
N MET A 47 -12.83 15.95 -16.57
CA MET A 47 -12.47 16.77 -15.41
C MET A 47 -11.00 16.52 -15.04
N THR A 48 -10.10 16.91 -15.93
CA THR A 48 -8.67 16.61 -15.78
C THR A 48 -8.03 17.22 -14.56
N GLN A 49 -8.44 18.42 -14.17
CA GLN A 49 -7.89 19.07 -12.98
C GLN A 49 -8.25 18.30 -11.71
N PHE A 50 -9.48 17.87 -11.60
CA PHE A 50 -9.94 17.06 -10.47
C PHE A 50 -9.24 15.71 -10.44
N ALA A 51 -9.06 15.12 -11.64
CA ALA A 51 -8.35 13.84 -11.73
C ALA A 51 -6.93 13.98 -11.19
N LYS A 52 -6.23 15.03 -11.58
CA LYS A 52 -4.86 15.27 -11.14
C LYS A 52 -4.78 15.50 -9.65
N ASN A 53 -5.68 16.31 -9.11
CA ASN A 53 -5.73 16.58 -7.68
C ASN A 53 -5.99 15.30 -6.88
N TYR A 54 -6.90 14.49 -7.36
CA TYR A 54 -7.22 13.23 -6.69
C TYR A 54 -6.05 12.27 -6.75
N LEU A 55 -5.35 12.23 -7.88
CA LEU A 55 -4.18 11.38 -8.03
C LEU A 55 -3.10 11.77 -7.01
N ASP A 56 -2.82 13.07 -6.89
CA ASP A 56 -1.84 13.55 -5.93
C ASP A 56 -2.22 13.16 -4.50
N LEU A 57 -3.48 13.34 -4.15
CA LEU A 57 -3.96 13.00 -2.82
C LEU A 57 -3.87 11.50 -2.57
N CYS A 58 -4.23 10.70 -3.56
CA CYS A 58 -4.18 9.26 -3.47
C CYS A 58 -2.74 8.78 -3.23
N ILE A 59 -1.80 9.29 -4.02
CA ILE A 59 -0.40 8.93 -3.88
C ILE A 59 0.14 9.31 -2.51
N LYS A 60 -0.14 10.54 -2.07
CA LYS A 60 0.33 11.01 -0.76
C LYS A 60 -0.22 10.15 0.38
N THR A 61 -1.50 9.81 0.32
CA THR A 61 -2.14 9.03 1.36
C THR A 61 -1.55 7.63 1.44
N GLU A 62 -1.41 6.97 0.28
CA GLU A 62 -0.89 5.61 0.24
C GLU A 62 0.60 5.56 0.57
N ALA A 63 1.37 6.53 0.08
CA ALA A 63 2.78 6.62 0.39
C ALA A 63 3.02 6.82 1.89
N LYS A 64 2.20 7.66 2.51
CA LYS A 64 2.30 7.92 3.94
C LYS A 64 2.07 6.63 4.74
N LYS A 65 1.10 5.83 4.35
CA LYS A 65 0.82 4.56 5.02
C LYS A 65 2.01 3.61 4.92
N VAL A 66 2.59 3.51 3.73
CA VAL A 66 3.74 2.63 3.50
C VAL A 66 4.95 3.09 4.31
N LEU A 67 5.24 4.38 4.26
CA LEU A 67 6.37 4.94 4.99
C LEU A 67 6.22 4.76 6.49
N GLN A 68 5.00 4.94 6.99
CA GLN A 68 4.74 4.76 8.42
C GLN A 68 4.93 3.31 8.84
N ALA A 69 4.49 2.37 8.01
CA ALA A 69 4.68 0.94 8.29
C ALA A 69 6.16 0.58 8.29
N LYS A 70 6.92 1.09 7.32
CA LYS A 70 8.36 0.86 7.24
C LYS A 70 9.08 1.45 8.46
N TYR A 71 8.69 2.65 8.86
CA TYR A 71 9.28 3.32 10.00
C TYR A 71 9.04 2.51 11.28
N THR A 72 7.82 2.05 11.48
CA THR A 72 7.46 1.25 12.64
C THR A 72 8.27 -0.05 12.71
N LYS A 73 8.44 -0.71 11.57
CA LYS A 73 9.26 -1.92 11.50
C LYS A 73 10.71 -1.63 11.83
N CYS A 74 11.22 -0.51 11.32
CA CYS A 74 12.59 -0.10 11.58
C CYS A 74 12.83 0.13 13.06
N LEU A 75 11.89 0.77 13.74
CA LEU A 75 12.01 1.08 15.18
C LEU A 75 12.12 -0.15 16.05
N LYS A 76 11.71 -1.30 15.56
CA LYS A 76 11.85 -2.55 16.32
C LYS A 76 13.30 -3.01 16.40
N LYS A 77 14.14 -2.57 15.47
CA LYS A 77 15.53 -3.01 15.39
C LYS A 77 16.54 -1.88 15.51
N ASN A 78 16.12 -0.63 15.26
CA ASN A 78 17.03 0.50 15.19
C ASN A 78 16.45 1.69 15.94
N ASN A 79 17.27 2.72 16.16
CA ASN A 79 16.80 3.93 16.83
C ASN A 79 16.05 4.85 15.87
N ALA A 80 15.37 5.84 16.43
CA ALA A 80 14.52 6.73 15.64
C ALA A 80 15.31 7.54 14.62
N THR A 81 16.49 8.01 14.98
CA THR A 81 17.32 8.81 14.07
C THR A 81 17.70 8.01 12.84
N TYR A 82 18.15 6.78 13.02
CA TYR A 82 18.50 5.90 11.91
C TYR A 82 17.30 5.66 11.02
N CYS A 83 16.14 5.39 11.64
CA CYS A 83 14.93 5.10 10.88
C CYS A 83 14.43 6.29 10.08
N GLN A 84 14.55 7.49 10.61
CA GLN A 84 14.18 8.70 9.87
C GLN A 84 15.04 8.90 8.64
N LEU A 85 16.33 8.56 8.75
CA LEU A 85 17.26 8.75 7.65
C LEU A 85 17.13 7.69 6.56
N THR A 86 16.72 6.49 6.93
CA THR A 86 16.72 5.35 6.01
C THR A 86 15.34 4.95 5.48
N THR A 87 14.26 5.41 6.09
CA THR A 87 12.92 5.05 5.64
C THR A 87 12.59 5.78 4.34
N LYS A 88 12.40 5.01 3.28
CA LYS A 88 12.12 5.54 1.94
C LYS A 88 11.08 4.67 1.25
N LEU A 89 10.43 5.28 0.29
CA LEU A 89 9.53 4.57 -0.60
C LEU A 89 10.35 3.95 -1.73
N ASP A 90 10.10 2.69 -1.99
CA ASP A 90 10.80 1.97 -3.07
C ASP A 90 10.25 2.29 -4.45
#